data_1afe2000c25a18a271a8ac37d669c0bc
#
_entry.id   1afe2000c25a18a271a8ac37d669c0bc
#
_cell.length_a   1.000
_cell.length_b   1.000
_cell.length_c   1.000
_cell.angle_alpha   90.00
_cell.angle_beta   90.00
_cell.angle_gamma   90.00
#
_symmetry.space_group_name_H-M   'P 1'
#
loop_
_entity.id
_entity.type
_entity.pdbx_description
1 polymer ?
#
loop_
_entity_poly.entity_id
_entity_poly.type
_entity_poly.pdbx_seq_one_letter_code
_entity_poly.pdbx_strand_id
1 'polypeptide(L)'
;MNVFSHGGDLKSLAEEACRPERDILDFSVNLRPEGMPEFIVSALWKAMENAVPYPSPDAADLRELAAVHYGLPSGCFVFGNGANELIHALPRALNLKQAVIPEPAFSEYRLACLRHGTDVLSIRTEERNSFLPSLCRLEEQAADGSAVFLANPSNPSGGLLDAAALHRVVQSRPEVLWIIDESFMDYVQGAESLLREAALLPNLVVLRSLTKFYGMAGVRCGFSICAAPLAERLRQSLPAWNVNAFAAAAVKAVLAQPSSWADRERTRNRERRDDLFRRLSSLPGSAVLPSEANFLLFRLAGAPHGLAARLLKKYGIALRDCSNYPGLETSGWLRSGVRTPEEHALLAEALRAELAGNGPSIIRKAPKPALMIQGTCSDAGKSVLTAALCRIFLQDGYHVAPFKAQN
;
A
#
# COMPACT_ATOMS: atom_id res chain seq x y z
N MET A 1 21.90 11.37 1.20
CA MET A 1 20.80 10.50 0.75
C MET A 1 19.51 10.98 1.41
N ASN A 2 18.50 11.26 0.63
CA ASN A 2 17.19 11.67 1.19
C ASN A 2 16.56 10.44 1.84
N VAL A 3 16.53 10.39 3.16
CA VAL A 3 16.08 9.23 3.97
C VAL A 3 14.59 8.90 3.74
N PHE A 4 13.82 9.79 3.12
CA PHE A 4 12.37 9.71 2.94
C PHE A 4 11.94 9.59 1.46
N SER A 5 12.70 8.92 0.60
CA SER A 5 12.33 8.81 -0.82
C SER A 5 11.28 7.72 -1.05
N HIS A 6 10.09 7.90 -0.49
CA HIS A 6 8.89 7.11 -0.82
C HIS A 6 8.01 7.87 -1.82
N GLY A 7 7.18 7.13 -2.60
CA GLY A 7 6.09 7.76 -3.36
C GLY A 7 5.04 8.37 -2.42
N GLY A 8 4.21 9.29 -2.94
CA GLY A 8 3.06 9.84 -2.22
C GLY A 8 3.26 11.18 -1.53
N ASP A 9 4.41 11.81 -1.70
CA ASP A 9 4.57 13.21 -1.30
C ASP A 9 4.04 14.14 -2.41
N LEU A 10 2.69 14.27 -2.45
CA LEU A 10 2.01 15.07 -3.48
C LEU A 10 2.47 16.51 -3.51
N LYS A 11 2.82 17.09 -2.36
CA LYS A 11 3.30 18.47 -2.29
C LYS A 11 4.64 18.62 -2.99
N SER A 12 5.62 17.79 -2.66
CA SER A 12 6.93 17.81 -3.33
C SER A 12 6.80 17.50 -4.83
N LEU A 13 5.94 16.55 -5.22
CA LEU A 13 5.67 16.24 -6.62
C LEU A 13 5.04 17.43 -7.38
N ALA A 14 4.11 18.14 -6.75
CA ALA A 14 3.47 19.32 -7.31
C ALA A 14 4.45 20.49 -7.48
N GLU A 15 5.31 20.72 -6.48
CA GLU A 15 6.38 21.72 -6.53
C GLU A 15 7.39 21.39 -7.65
N GLU A 16 7.85 20.14 -7.76
CA GLU A 16 8.77 19.69 -8.83
C GLU A 16 8.15 19.82 -10.22
N ALA A 17 6.85 19.53 -10.33
CA ALA A 17 6.10 19.63 -11.59
C ALA A 17 5.71 21.06 -11.94
N CYS A 18 5.85 22.02 -11.03
CA CYS A 18 5.27 23.37 -11.13
C CYS A 18 3.77 23.35 -11.45
N ARG A 19 3.01 22.46 -10.78
CA ARG A 19 1.56 22.22 -10.97
C ARG A 19 0.83 22.19 -9.64
N PRO A 20 -0.48 22.49 -9.61
CA PRO A 20 -1.30 22.23 -8.43
C PRO A 20 -1.35 20.71 -8.12
N GLU A 21 -1.40 20.34 -6.82
CA GLU A 21 -1.50 18.93 -6.38
C GLU A 21 -2.65 18.16 -7.05
N ARG A 22 -3.80 18.82 -7.27
CA ARG A 22 -4.98 18.23 -7.93
C ARG A 22 -4.74 17.83 -9.39
N ASP A 23 -3.69 18.38 -10.03
CA ASP A 23 -3.34 18.11 -11.42
C ASP A 23 -2.23 17.05 -11.53
N ILE A 24 -1.79 16.49 -10.41
CA ILE A 24 -0.86 15.36 -10.37
C ILE A 24 -1.63 14.05 -10.40
N LEU A 25 -1.33 13.24 -11.40
CA LEU A 25 -1.82 11.88 -11.50
C LEU A 25 -0.77 10.93 -10.88
N ASP A 26 -1.02 10.55 -9.63
CA ASP A 26 -0.03 9.83 -8.82
C ASP A 26 -0.15 8.31 -8.96
N PHE A 27 0.72 7.70 -9.78
CA PHE A 27 0.96 6.26 -9.88
C PHE A 27 2.10 5.78 -8.97
N SER A 28 2.76 6.67 -8.24
CA SER A 28 3.89 6.30 -7.36
C SER A 28 3.43 5.58 -6.10
N VAL A 29 2.16 5.73 -5.72
CA VAL A 29 1.54 5.11 -4.55
C VAL A 29 0.69 3.90 -4.93
N ASN A 30 0.65 2.94 -4.02
CA ASN A 30 -0.09 1.69 -4.18
C ASN A 30 -1.38 1.74 -3.35
N LEU A 31 -2.27 2.66 -3.70
CA LEU A 31 -3.54 2.89 -3.00
C LEU A 31 -4.71 2.61 -3.91
N ARG A 32 -5.85 2.31 -3.32
CA ARG A 32 -7.13 2.17 -4.00
C ARG A 32 -7.48 3.50 -4.70
N PRO A 33 -7.76 3.52 -6.02
CA PRO A 33 -7.96 4.76 -6.79
C PRO A 33 -9.24 5.53 -6.41
N GLU A 34 -10.28 4.85 -5.91
CA GLU A 34 -11.52 5.50 -5.45
C GLU A 34 -11.40 6.13 -4.05
N GLY A 35 -10.24 6.01 -3.40
CA GLY A 35 -10.08 6.46 -2.01
C GLY A 35 -10.78 5.55 -1.00
N MET A 36 -11.16 6.12 0.14
CA MET A 36 -11.79 5.38 1.23
C MET A 36 -13.23 4.96 0.88
N PRO A 37 -13.63 3.71 1.19
CA PRO A 37 -15.02 3.28 1.09
C PRO A 37 -15.94 4.06 2.04
N GLU A 38 -17.22 4.23 1.64
CA GLU A 38 -18.21 5.02 2.38
C GLU A 38 -18.39 4.55 3.83
N PHE A 39 -18.34 3.25 4.09
CA PHE A 39 -18.49 2.73 5.45
C PHE A 39 -17.34 3.16 6.39
N ILE A 40 -16.13 3.37 5.84
CA ILE A 40 -15.00 3.92 6.60
C ILE A 40 -15.19 5.42 6.80
N VAL A 41 -15.55 6.16 5.75
CA VAL A 41 -15.82 7.60 5.84
C VAL A 41 -16.87 7.88 6.90
N SER A 42 -17.98 7.14 6.88
CA SER A 42 -19.06 7.25 7.89
C SER A 42 -18.58 6.93 9.31
N ALA A 43 -17.70 5.91 9.46
CA ALA A 43 -17.13 5.57 10.76
C ALA A 43 -16.20 6.68 11.30
N LEU A 44 -15.39 7.30 10.42
CA LEU A 44 -14.52 8.41 10.76
C LEU A 44 -15.33 9.65 11.19
N TRP A 45 -16.41 9.99 10.49
CA TRP A 45 -17.30 11.08 10.90
C TRP A 45 -17.90 10.86 12.29
N LYS A 46 -18.40 9.65 12.57
CA LYS A 46 -18.90 9.31 13.91
C LYS A 46 -17.81 9.36 14.98
N ALA A 47 -16.58 9.00 14.63
CA ALA A 47 -15.46 9.06 15.56
C ALA A 47 -15.09 10.50 15.94
N MET A 48 -15.31 11.49 15.07
CA MET A 48 -15.09 12.91 15.39
C MET A 48 -15.96 13.38 16.57
N GLU A 49 -17.20 12.91 16.65
CA GLU A 49 -18.11 13.26 17.75
C GLU A 49 -17.64 12.70 19.09
N ASN A 50 -16.82 11.65 19.08
CA ASN A 50 -16.36 10.93 20.25
C ASN A 50 -14.81 10.96 20.39
N ALA A 51 -14.14 11.96 19.83
CA ALA A 51 -12.68 12.04 19.83
C ALA A 51 -12.07 12.67 21.09
N VAL A 52 -12.91 13.15 22.04
CA VAL A 52 -12.45 13.78 23.28
C VAL A 52 -11.81 12.78 24.27
N PRO A 53 -12.39 11.60 24.55
CA PRO A 53 -11.74 10.63 25.43
C PRO A 53 -10.57 9.92 24.72
N TYR A 54 -9.57 9.54 25.52
CA TYR A 54 -8.50 8.69 25.01
C TYR A 54 -9.04 7.35 24.49
N PRO A 55 -8.48 6.80 23.39
CA PRO A 55 -8.78 5.44 22.97
C PRO A 55 -8.22 4.42 23.97
N SER A 56 -8.44 3.12 23.70
CA SER A 56 -7.81 2.05 24.50
C SER A 56 -6.28 2.18 24.46
N PRO A 57 -5.59 2.18 25.62
CA PRO A 57 -4.16 2.45 25.69
C PRO A 57 -3.28 1.42 24.96
N ASP A 58 -3.76 0.17 24.82
CA ASP A 58 -3.08 -0.94 24.17
C ASP A 58 -3.92 -1.59 23.06
N ALA A 59 -4.95 -0.89 22.59
CA ALA A 59 -5.91 -1.36 21.58
C ALA A 59 -6.59 -2.71 21.94
N ALA A 60 -6.87 -2.96 23.23
CA ALA A 60 -7.48 -4.20 23.71
C ALA A 60 -8.82 -4.48 23.02
N ASP A 61 -9.67 -3.46 22.87
CA ASP A 61 -10.95 -3.55 22.16
C ASP A 61 -10.81 -3.98 20.68
N LEU A 62 -9.77 -3.54 20.01
CA LEU A 62 -9.47 -3.97 18.63
C LEU A 62 -8.95 -5.40 18.60
N ARG A 63 -8.12 -5.80 19.57
CA ARG A 63 -7.61 -7.18 19.65
C ARG A 63 -8.74 -8.18 19.87
N GLU A 64 -9.72 -7.85 20.70
CA GLU A 64 -10.91 -8.68 20.94
C GLU A 64 -11.76 -8.83 19.67
N LEU A 65 -12.02 -7.73 18.96
CA LEU A 65 -12.76 -7.76 17.71
C LEU A 65 -12.02 -8.55 16.61
N ALA A 66 -10.71 -8.35 16.50
CA ALA A 66 -9.89 -9.11 15.55
C ALA A 66 -9.86 -10.60 15.89
N ALA A 67 -9.81 -10.95 17.18
CA ALA A 67 -9.87 -12.34 17.63
C ALA A 67 -11.15 -13.04 17.17
N VAL A 68 -12.29 -12.37 17.28
CA VAL A 68 -13.57 -12.88 16.78
C VAL A 68 -13.57 -13.00 15.26
N HIS A 69 -13.11 -11.97 14.56
CA HIS A 69 -13.12 -11.91 13.09
C HIS A 69 -12.22 -12.99 12.45
N TYR A 70 -11.01 -13.18 12.99
CA TYR A 70 -10.03 -14.14 12.44
C TYR A 70 -10.11 -15.53 13.08
N GLY A 71 -10.85 -15.69 14.17
CA GLY A 71 -10.92 -16.95 14.95
C GLY A 71 -9.59 -17.31 15.61
N LEU A 72 -8.86 -16.31 16.14
CA LEU A 72 -7.55 -16.45 16.77
C LEU A 72 -7.55 -15.81 18.17
N PRO A 73 -6.66 -16.23 19.09
CA PRO A 73 -6.58 -15.62 20.42
C PRO A 73 -6.25 -14.11 20.38
N SER A 74 -6.95 -13.28 21.15
CA SER A 74 -6.72 -11.83 21.19
C SER A 74 -5.29 -11.45 21.61
N GLY A 75 -4.65 -12.29 22.42
CA GLY A 75 -3.25 -12.12 22.84
C GLY A 75 -2.23 -12.18 21.71
N CYS A 76 -2.58 -12.75 20.54
CA CYS A 76 -1.70 -12.84 19.37
C CYS A 76 -1.65 -11.56 18.54
N PHE A 77 -2.56 -10.61 18.73
CA PHE A 77 -2.65 -9.39 17.94
C PHE A 77 -1.89 -8.22 18.58
N VAL A 78 -1.21 -7.44 17.72
CA VAL A 78 -0.60 -6.16 18.09
C VAL A 78 -0.97 -5.13 17.05
N PHE A 79 -1.71 -4.09 17.44
CA PHE A 79 -2.08 -2.98 16.55
C PHE A 79 -1.04 -1.87 16.60
N GLY A 80 -0.83 -1.19 15.46
CA GLY A 80 0.12 -0.11 15.33
C GLY A 80 -0.41 1.05 14.48
N ASN A 81 0.26 2.18 14.59
CA ASN A 81 0.06 3.38 13.77
C ASN A 81 0.53 3.14 12.31
N GLY A 82 -0.12 2.19 11.64
CA GLY A 82 0.30 1.55 10.42
C GLY A 82 1.30 0.41 10.65
N ALA A 83 1.39 -0.51 9.69
CA ALA A 83 2.37 -1.61 9.75
C ALA A 83 3.81 -1.12 9.89
N ASN A 84 4.11 0.10 9.43
CA ASN A 84 5.45 0.69 9.51
C ASN A 84 5.93 0.90 10.95
N GLU A 85 5.05 1.30 11.88
CA GLU A 85 5.41 1.39 13.30
C GLU A 85 5.84 0.02 13.84
N LEU A 86 5.12 -1.05 13.48
CA LEU A 86 5.44 -2.41 13.90
C LEU A 86 6.76 -2.89 13.30
N ILE A 87 7.02 -2.58 12.00
CA ILE A 87 8.31 -2.87 11.35
C ILE A 87 9.45 -2.25 12.13
N HIS A 88 9.31 -0.98 12.54
CA HIS A 88 10.35 -0.28 13.32
C HIS A 88 10.43 -0.72 14.77
N ALA A 89 9.37 -1.23 15.35
CA ALA A 89 9.37 -1.73 16.73
C ALA A 89 10.02 -3.11 16.86
N LEU A 90 9.88 -3.98 15.84
CA LEU A 90 10.34 -5.37 15.88
C LEU A 90 11.81 -5.54 16.20
N PRO A 91 12.77 -4.86 15.55
CA PRO A 91 14.19 -5.02 15.87
C PRO A 91 14.51 -4.70 17.34
N ARG A 92 13.88 -3.64 17.87
CA ARG A 92 14.06 -3.21 19.27
C ARG A 92 13.38 -4.17 20.24
N ALA A 93 12.11 -4.49 20.00
CA ALA A 93 11.31 -5.34 20.89
C ALA A 93 11.93 -6.73 21.07
N LEU A 94 12.51 -7.26 20.01
CA LEU A 94 13.08 -8.60 19.97
C LEU A 94 14.60 -8.63 20.11
N ASN A 95 15.25 -7.45 20.23
CA ASN A 95 16.71 -7.29 20.35
C ASN A 95 17.47 -8.00 19.23
N LEU A 96 17.02 -7.81 18.01
CA LEU A 96 17.60 -8.46 16.83
C LEU A 96 19.04 -8.02 16.62
N LYS A 97 19.95 -8.98 16.46
CA LYS A 97 21.36 -8.73 16.19
C LYS A 97 21.66 -8.73 14.70
N GLN A 98 21.00 -9.61 13.95
CA GLN A 98 21.16 -9.74 12.52
C GLN A 98 19.79 -9.90 11.82
N ALA A 99 19.65 -9.28 10.67
CA ALA A 99 18.49 -9.43 9.80
C ALA A 99 18.94 -9.78 8.37
N VAL A 100 18.26 -10.72 7.76
CA VAL A 100 18.41 -11.10 6.35
C VAL A 100 17.28 -10.44 5.56
N ILE A 101 17.64 -9.71 4.50
CA ILE A 101 16.68 -9.01 3.65
C ILE A 101 16.93 -9.39 2.19
N PRO A 102 16.03 -10.14 1.53
CA PRO A 102 16.10 -10.36 0.10
C PRO A 102 15.76 -9.06 -0.64
N GLU A 103 16.72 -8.57 -1.44
CA GLU A 103 16.62 -7.29 -2.15
C GLU A 103 16.40 -7.53 -3.65
N PRO A 104 15.57 -6.69 -4.34
CA PRO A 104 14.98 -5.45 -3.85
C PRO A 104 13.82 -5.66 -2.87
N ALA A 105 13.76 -4.84 -1.82
CA ALA A 105 12.76 -4.92 -0.78
C ALA A 105 12.26 -3.52 -0.34
N PHE A 106 11.20 -3.50 0.44
CA PHE A 106 10.73 -2.25 1.06
C PHE A 106 11.80 -1.68 1.99
N SER A 107 12.22 -0.45 1.71
CA SER A 107 13.38 0.18 2.35
C SER A 107 13.28 0.30 3.88
N GLU A 108 12.05 0.32 4.41
CA GLU A 108 11.83 0.46 5.85
C GLU A 108 12.33 -0.76 6.66
N TYR A 109 12.41 -1.95 6.08
CA TYR A 109 13.00 -3.10 6.80
C TYR A 109 14.46 -2.83 7.15
N ARG A 110 15.25 -2.42 6.15
CA ARG A 110 16.65 -2.05 6.34
C ARG A 110 16.79 -0.87 7.30
N LEU A 111 15.95 0.17 7.11
CA LEU A 111 16.03 1.37 7.94
C LEU A 111 15.69 1.07 9.39
N ALA A 112 14.69 0.23 9.66
CA ALA A 112 14.33 -0.21 11.00
C ALA A 112 15.50 -0.96 11.69
N CYS A 113 16.12 -1.88 10.95
CA CYS A 113 17.29 -2.63 11.43
C CYS A 113 18.47 -1.70 11.77
N LEU A 114 18.85 -0.83 10.84
CA LEU A 114 19.97 0.09 11.01
C LEU A 114 19.76 1.07 12.17
N ARG A 115 18.54 1.59 12.35
CA ARG A 115 18.19 2.49 13.48
C ARG A 115 18.34 1.82 14.84
N HIS A 116 18.20 0.52 14.87
CA HIS A 116 18.34 -0.26 16.11
C HIS A 116 19.75 -0.84 16.28
N GLY A 117 20.65 -0.70 15.33
CA GLY A 117 21.97 -1.30 15.35
C GLY A 117 21.97 -2.81 15.04
N THR A 118 20.93 -3.27 14.30
CA THR A 118 20.85 -4.64 13.80
C THR A 118 21.65 -4.74 12.50
N ASP A 119 22.56 -5.69 12.40
CA ASP A 119 23.32 -5.96 11.18
C ASP A 119 22.42 -6.47 10.07
N VAL A 120 22.63 -6.00 8.85
CA VAL A 120 21.79 -6.37 7.70
C VAL A 120 22.59 -7.14 6.66
N LEU A 121 22.23 -8.41 6.48
CA LEU A 121 22.67 -9.24 5.36
C LEU A 121 21.69 -9.10 4.20
N SER A 122 22.14 -8.50 3.09
CA SER A 122 21.33 -8.39 1.86
C SER A 122 21.56 -9.59 0.97
N ILE A 123 20.48 -10.23 0.52
CA ILE A 123 20.52 -11.31 -0.46
C ILE A 123 19.92 -10.77 -1.76
N ARG A 124 20.74 -10.60 -2.79
CA ARG A 124 20.25 -10.16 -4.09
C ARG A 124 19.39 -11.24 -4.75
N THR A 125 18.22 -10.85 -5.19
CA THR A 125 17.33 -11.65 -6.02
C THR A 125 17.52 -11.31 -7.51
N GLU A 126 16.95 -12.09 -8.40
CA GLU A 126 17.21 -11.99 -9.82
C GLU A 126 15.95 -11.72 -10.62
N GLU A 127 16.08 -10.94 -11.70
CA GLU A 127 14.98 -10.61 -12.62
C GLU A 127 14.33 -11.88 -13.22
N ARG A 128 15.12 -12.90 -13.58
CA ARG A 128 14.60 -14.16 -14.13
C ARG A 128 13.60 -14.88 -13.23
N ASN A 129 13.64 -14.61 -11.92
CA ASN A 129 12.69 -15.12 -10.91
C ASN A 129 11.70 -14.03 -10.48
N SER A 130 11.49 -12.99 -11.29
CA SER A 130 10.65 -11.84 -10.94
C SER A 130 11.02 -11.20 -9.59
N PHE A 131 12.30 -11.21 -9.26
CA PHE A 131 12.86 -10.76 -7.98
C PHE A 131 12.25 -11.45 -6.74
N LEU A 132 11.71 -12.66 -6.90
CA LEU A 132 11.33 -13.51 -5.78
C LEU A 132 12.56 -14.22 -5.22
N PRO A 133 12.72 -14.27 -3.89
CA PRO A 133 13.84 -14.97 -3.28
C PRO A 133 13.67 -16.49 -3.40
N SER A 134 14.79 -17.20 -3.48
CA SER A 134 14.83 -18.64 -3.26
C SER A 134 14.70 -18.91 -1.76
N LEU A 135 13.66 -19.62 -1.36
CA LEU A 135 13.45 -19.99 0.05
C LEU A 135 14.58 -20.86 0.59
N CYS A 136 15.09 -21.80 -0.21
CA CYS A 136 16.23 -22.62 0.15
C CYS A 136 17.48 -21.76 0.43
N ARG A 137 17.75 -20.76 -0.40
CA ARG A 137 18.87 -19.85 -0.18
C ARG A 137 18.69 -18.98 1.07
N LEU A 138 17.47 -18.57 1.38
CA LEU A 138 17.17 -17.85 2.63
C LEU A 138 17.40 -18.75 3.84
N GLU A 139 16.94 -19.99 3.77
CA GLU A 139 17.14 -21.02 4.79
C GLU A 139 18.61 -21.29 5.08
N GLU A 140 19.45 -21.39 4.04
CA GLU A 140 20.88 -21.62 4.15
C GLU A 140 21.67 -20.43 4.71
N GLN A 141 21.24 -19.20 4.38
CA GLN A 141 21.98 -17.98 4.73
C GLN A 141 21.52 -17.30 6.02
N ALA A 142 20.33 -17.63 6.52
CA ALA A 142 19.87 -17.13 7.80
C ALA A 142 20.57 -17.84 8.95
N ALA A 143 21.43 -17.14 9.69
CA ALA A 143 22.09 -17.69 10.87
C ALA A 143 21.10 -17.89 12.02
N ASP A 144 21.39 -18.82 12.92
CA ASP A 144 20.59 -19.04 14.11
C ASP A 144 20.53 -17.76 14.96
N GLY A 145 19.32 -17.42 15.42
CA GLY A 145 19.06 -16.19 16.16
C GLY A 145 18.92 -14.94 15.29
N SER A 146 19.04 -15.06 13.95
CA SER A 146 18.74 -13.96 13.03
C SER A 146 17.24 -13.82 12.72
N ALA A 147 16.86 -12.72 12.08
CA ALA A 147 15.53 -12.53 11.54
C ALA A 147 15.55 -12.44 10.01
N VAL A 148 14.51 -12.91 9.33
CA VAL A 148 14.28 -12.72 7.90
C VAL A 148 13.09 -11.79 7.71
N PHE A 149 13.28 -10.65 7.01
CA PHE A 149 12.19 -9.78 6.59
C PHE A 149 11.81 -10.09 5.15
N LEU A 150 10.56 -10.44 4.91
CA LEU A 150 10.06 -10.86 3.60
C LEU A 150 8.67 -10.31 3.34
N ALA A 151 8.48 -9.58 2.24
CA ALA A 151 7.14 -9.16 1.79
C ALA A 151 6.49 -10.24 0.92
N ASN A 152 5.23 -10.57 1.21
CA ASN A 152 4.43 -11.51 0.43
C ASN A 152 2.96 -11.03 0.31
N PRO A 153 2.52 -10.46 -0.84
CA PRO A 153 3.28 -10.22 -2.09
C PRO A 153 4.48 -9.28 -1.93
N SER A 154 5.52 -9.53 -2.73
CA SER A 154 6.77 -8.77 -2.71
C SER A 154 6.57 -7.30 -3.15
N ASN A 155 7.27 -6.39 -2.51
CA ASN A 155 7.38 -4.99 -2.93
C ASN A 155 8.87 -4.66 -3.15
N PRO A 156 9.30 -4.35 -4.40
CA PRO A 156 8.51 -3.73 -5.47
C PRO A 156 7.99 -4.65 -6.58
N SER A 157 8.26 -5.96 -6.60
CA SER A 157 7.95 -6.81 -7.76
C SER A 157 6.47 -7.21 -7.88
N GLY A 158 5.75 -7.31 -6.76
CA GLY A 158 4.35 -7.78 -6.73
C GLY A 158 4.19 -9.31 -6.81
N GLY A 159 5.28 -10.05 -6.91
CA GLY A 159 5.26 -11.51 -6.97
C GLY A 159 4.84 -12.14 -5.65
N LEU A 160 4.24 -13.32 -5.72
CA LEU A 160 3.71 -14.09 -4.59
C LEU A 160 4.48 -15.38 -4.42
N LEU A 161 4.94 -15.65 -3.20
CA LEU A 161 5.49 -16.94 -2.80
C LEU A 161 4.37 -17.87 -2.32
N ASP A 162 4.56 -19.16 -2.53
CA ASP A 162 3.65 -20.20 -2.06
C ASP A 162 3.63 -20.27 -0.53
N ALA A 163 2.44 -20.17 0.06
CA ALA A 163 2.28 -20.13 1.51
C ALA A 163 2.72 -21.46 2.18
N ALA A 164 2.45 -22.61 1.52
CA ALA A 164 2.86 -23.90 2.07
C ALA A 164 4.38 -24.07 2.04
N ALA A 165 5.05 -23.55 1.01
CA ALA A 165 6.51 -23.53 0.96
C ALA A 165 7.11 -22.63 2.04
N LEU A 166 6.54 -21.43 2.24
CA LEU A 166 6.93 -20.52 3.33
C LEU A 166 6.74 -21.19 4.69
N HIS A 167 5.59 -21.82 4.92
CA HIS A 167 5.31 -22.53 6.18
C HIS A 167 6.34 -23.62 6.45
N ARG A 168 6.70 -24.43 5.44
CA ARG A 168 7.73 -25.47 5.60
C ARG A 168 9.08 -24.89 6.01
N VAL A 169 9.52 -23.80 5.39
CA VAL A 169 10.79 -23.15 5.73
C VAL A 169 10.77 -22.54 7.13
N VAL A 170 9.67 -21.93 7.54
CA VAL A 170 9.50 -21.42 8.91
C VAL A 170 9.62 -22.57 9.94
N GLN A 171 9.02 -23.72 9.65
CA GLN A 171 9.09 -24.89 10.55
C GLN A 171 10.45 -25.56 10.58
N SER A 172 11.19 -25.57 9.44
CA SER A 172 12.52 -26.19 9.36
C SER A 172 13.61 -25.42 10.11
N ARG A 173 13.38 -24.10 10.34
CA ARG A 173 14.35 -23.22 11.00
C ARG A 173 13.72 -22.50 12.20
N PRO A 174 13.41 -23.23 13.29
CA PRO A 174 12.75 -22.68 14.47
C PRO A 174 13.60 -21.62 15.22
N GLU A 175 14.91 -21.62 15.02
CA GLU A 175 15.88 -20.67 15.59
C GLU A 175 15.96 -19.33 14.80
N VAL A 176 15.35 -19.26 13.61
CA VAL A 176 15.28 -18.05 12.78
C VAL A 176 13.90 -17.42 12.93
N LEU A 177 13.86 -16.11 13.19
CA LEU A 177 12.60 -15.37 13.24
C LEU A 177 12.18 -14.95 11.84
N TRP A 178 11.01 -15.39 11.39
CA TRP A 178 10.44 -15.02 10.09
C TRP A 178 9.42 -13.89 10.27
N ILE A 179 9.67 -12.76 9.61
CA ILE A 179 8.78 -11.59 9.61
C ILE A 179 8.24 -11.44 8.20
N ILE A 180 6.99 -11.88 8.01
CA ILE A 180 6.32 -11.88 6.72
C ILE A 180 5.38 -10.69 6.64
N ASP A 181 5.70 -9.75 5.75
CA ASP A 181 4.86 -8.57 5.51
C ASP A 181 3.81 -8.88 4.44
N GLU A 182 2.60 -9.11 4.89
CA GLU A 182 1.41 -9.34 4.07
C GLU A 182 0.60 -8.05 3.80
N SER A 183 1.25 -6.89 3.73
CA SER A 183 0.59 -5.59 3.51
C SER A 183 -0.21 -5.49 2.21
N PHE A 184 0.03 -6.38 1.25
CA PHE A 184 -0.69 -6.43 -0.03
C PHE A 184 -1.52 -7.71 -0.19
N MET A 185 -1.56 -8.58 0.80
CA MET A 185 -2.26 -9.86 0.74
C MET A 185 -3.78 -9.70 0.54
N ASP A 186 -4.38 -8.62 1.02
CA ASP A 186 -5.80 -8.36 0.82
C ASP A 186 -6.20 -8.23 -0.66
N TYR A 187 -5.26 -7.94 -1.57
CA TYR A 187 -5.49 -7.90 -3.01
C TYR A 187 -5.48 -9.25 -3.70
N VAL A 188 -4.92 -10.27 -3.05
CA VAL A 188 -4.71 -11.60 -3.65
C VAL A 188 -5.98 -12.44 -3.53
N GLN A 189 -6.46 -12.96 -4.66
CA GLN A 189 -7.64 -13.81 -4.68
C GLN A 189 -7.26 -15.26 -4.41
N GLY A 190 -7.92 -15.88 -3.44
CA GLY A 190 -7.71 -17.31 -3.11
C GLY A 190 -6.36 -17.64 -2.49
N ALA A 191 -5.55 -16.64 -2.09
CA ALA A 191 -4.30 -16.90 -1.42
C ALA A 191 -4.50 -17.34 0.03
N GLU A 192 -3.66 -18.26 0.45
CA GLU A 192 -3.53 -18.64 1.85
C GLU A 192 -2.58 -17.67 2.55
N SER A 193 -3.06 -17.10 3.65
CA SER A 193 -2.27 -16.24 4.54
C SER A 193 -1.68 -17.07 5.67
N LEU A 194 -0.49 -16.69 6.13
CA LEU A 194 0.17 -17.33 7.27
C LEU A 194 -0.31 -16.81 8.64
N LEU A 195 -1.44 -16.12 8.69
CA LEU A 195 -1.97 -15.55 9.95
C LEU A 195 -2.23 -16.61 11.04
N ARG A 196 -2.77 -17.76 10.65
CA ARG A 196 -3.10 -18.85 11.59
C ARG A 196 -1.82 -19.48 12.13
N GLU A 197 -0.87 -19.73 11.26
CA GLU A 197 0.44 -20.28 11.59
C GLU A 197 1.22 -19.34 12.51
N ALA A 198 1.14 -18.02 12.28
CA ALA A 198 1.80 -17.03 13.11
C ALA A 198 1.28 -17.02 14.56
N ALA A 199 0.02 -17.30 14.79
CA ALA A 199 -0.51 -17.43 16.15
C ALA A 199 0.03 -18.66 16.90
N LEU A 200 0.54 -19.66 16.19
CA LEU A 200 0.97 -20.95 16.73
C LEU A 200 2.49 -21.11 16.79
N LEU A 201 3.20 -20.60 15.77
CA LEU A 201 4.64 -20.76 15.64
C LEU A 201 5.39 -19.69 16.43
N PRO A 202 6.36 -20.05 17.28
CA PRO A 202 7.07 -19.11 18.13
C PRO A 202 8.04 -18.20 17.36
N ASN A 203 8.35 -18.56 16.12
CA ASN A 203 9.32 -17.89 15.25
C ASN A 203 8.71 -17.25 14.01
N LEU A 204 7.40 -16.96 14.02
CA LEU A 204 6.72 -16.31 12.90
C LEU A 204 5.96 -15.06 13.36
N VAL A 205 6.17 -13.97 12.64
CA VAL A 205 5.39 -12.72 12.74
C VAL A 205 4.81 -12.41 11.37
N VAL A 206 3.50 -12.23 11.28
CA VAL A 206 2.83 -11.76 10.07
C VAL A 206 2.35 -10.33 10.29
N LEU A 207 2.71 -9.43 9.37
CA LEU A 207 2.29 -8.03 9.37
C LEU A 207 1.14 -7.81 8.36
N ARG A 208 0.15 -7.02 8.73
CA ARG A 208 -0.97 -6.63 7.87
C ARG A 208 -1.13 -5.12 7.86
N SER A 209 -1.40 -4.56 6.68
CA SER A 209 -1.66 -3.13 6.52
C SER A 209 -3.06 -2.90 5.97
N LEU A 210 -3.88 -2.19 6.71
CA LEU A 210 -5.22 -1.81 6.25
C LEU A 210 -5.21 -0.53 5.39
N THR A 211 -4.04 0.11 5.25
CA THR A 211 -3.94 1.42 4.59
C THR A 211 -4.10 1.37 3.07
N LYS A 212 -3.69 0.27 2.40
CA LYS A 212 -3.62 0.18 0.94
C LYS A 212 -4.95 -0.25 0.34
N PHE A 213 -5.43 -1.42 0.73
CA PHE A 213 -6.65 -2.03 0.20
C PHE A 213 -7.89 -1.19 0.47
N TYR A 214 -7.93 -0.54 1.62
CA TYR A 214 -9.05 0.33 2.03
C TYR A 214 -8.82 1.81 1.70
N GLY A 215 -7.76 2.18 0.98
CA GLY A 215 -7.52 3.56 0.55
C GLY A 215 -7.36 4.59 1.67
N MET A 216 -6.92 4.18 2.86
CA MET A 216 -6.88 5.01 4.07
C MET A 216 -5.45 5.22 4.62
N ALA A 217 -4.51 5.55 3.73
CA ALA A 217 -3.11 5.73 4.09
C ALA A 217 -2.90 6.77 5.21
N GLY A 218 -3.65 7.88 5.17
CA GLY A 218 -3.57 8.96 6.16
C GLY A 218 -4.14 8.61 7.54
N VAL A 219 -5.01 7.59 7.65
CA VAL A 219 -5.61 7.14 8.92
C VAL A 219 -4.60 6.39 9.79
N ARG A 220 -3.62 5.74 9.18
CA ARG A 220 -2.51 5.05 9.83
C ARG A 220 -2.96 3.86 10.69
N CYS A 221 -3.30 2.74 10.09
CA CYS A 221 -3.64 1.51 10.81
C CYS A 221 -3.02 0.27 10.17
N GLY A 222 -2.59 -0.64 11.02
CA GLY A 222 -2.06 -1.96 10.68
C GLY A 222 -1.96 -2.80 11.94
N PHE A 223 -1.70 -4.08 11.75
CA PHE A 223 -1.51 -5.00 12.89
C PHE A 223 -0.52 -6.10 12.53
N SER A 224 0.01 -6.73 13.55
CA SER A 224 0.74 -7.99 13.43
C SER A 224 0.02 -9.10 14.17
N ILE A 225 0.26 -10.33 13.72
CA ILE A 225 -0.09 -11.56 14.42
C ILE A 225 1.20 -12.35 14.64
N CYS A 226 1.37 -12.82 15.86
CA CYS A 226 2.43 -13.74 16.26
C CYS A 226 2.01 -14.49 17.54
N ALA A 227 2.78 -15.49 17.93
CA ALA A 227 2.53 -16.19 19.18
C ALA A 227 2.46 -15.21 20.38
N ALA A 228 1.56 -15.47 21.34
CA ALA A 228 1.25 -14.54 22.42
C ALA A 228 2.48 -14.00 23.19
N PRO A 229 3.54 -14.79 23.48
CA PRO A 229 4.74 -14.26 24.13
C PRO A 229 5.50 -13.22 23.27
N LEU A 230 5.56 -13.41 21.94
CA LEU A 230 6.15 -12.42 21.03
C LEU A 230 5.28 -11.17 20.95
N ALA A 231 3.97 -11.35 20.85
CA ALA A 231 3.00 -10.25 20.80
C ALA A 231 3.10 -9.38 22.06
N GLU A 232 3.26 -9.99 23.23
CA GLU A 232 3.44 -9.26 24.50
C GLU A 232 4.70 -8.41 24.51
N ARG A 233 5.85 -8.99 24.11
CA ARG A 233 7.12 -8.26 23.99
C ARG A 233 6.98 -7.07 23.02
N LEU A 234 6.31 -7.27 21.90
CA LEU A 234 6.11 -6.22 20.92
C LEU A 234 5.20 -5.11 21.48
N ARG A 235 4.07 -5.45 22.14
CA ARG A 235 3.19 -4.47 22.80
C ARG A 235 3.93 -3.63 23.83
N GLN A 236 4.74 -4.25 24.68
CA GLN A 236 5.52 -3.53 25.70
C GLN A 236 6.56 -2.57 25.12
N SER A 237 6.94 -2.74 23.85
CA SER A 237 7.87 -1.83 23.17
C SER A 237 7.17 -0.63 22.52
N LEU A 238 5.84 -0.65 22.41
CA LEU A 238 5.07 0.42 21.79
C LEU A 238 4.63 1.45 22.85
N PRO A 239 4.46 2.73 22.46
CA PRO A 239 3.89 3.72 23.36
C PRO A 239 2.42 3.41 23.62
N ALA A 240 1.93 3.79 24.81
CA ALA A 240 0.48 3.78 25.07
C ALA A 240 -0.24 4.70 24.08
N TRP A 241 -1.47 4.34 23.71
CA TRP A 241 -2.33 5.09 22.76
C TRP A 241 -1.72 5.26 21.36
N ASN A 242 -0.87 4.36 20.94
CA ASN A 242 -0.24 4.40 19.59
C ASN A 242 -1.27 4.30 18.46
N VAL A 243 -2.45 3.73 18.70
CA VAL A 243 -3.56 3.70 17.75
C VAL A 243 -4.54 4.83 18.07
N ASN A 244 -4.67 5.80 17.17
CA ASN A 244 -5.56 6.94 17.35
C ASN A 244 -7.04 6.53 17.20
N ALA A 245 -7.95 7.36 17.71
CA ALA A 245 -9.40 7.10 17.73
C ALA A 245 -10.00 6.88 16.33
N PHE A 246 -9.52 7.58 15.31
CA PHE A 246 -9.97 7.43 13.93
C PHE A 246 -9.51 6.10 13.34
N ALA A 247 -8.27 5.70 13.60
CA ALA A 247 -7.75 4.40 13.20
C ALA A 247 -8.56 3.26 13.87
N ALA A 248 -8.87 3.39 15.16
CA ALA A 248 -9.69 2.43 15.87
C ALA A 248 -11.09 2.31 15.26
N ALA A 249 -11.74 3.43 14.95
CA ALA A 249 -13.05 3.44 14.29
C ALA A 249 -13.01 2.81 12.88
N ALA A 250 -11.98 3.11 12.10
CA ALA A 250 -11.79 2.53 10.78
C ALA A 250 -11.58 1.01 10.85
N VAL A 251 -10.75 0.53 11.77
CA VAL A 251 -10.54 -0.92 12.00
C VAL A 251 -11.84 -1.61 12.35
N LYS A 252 -12.63 -1.06 13.29
CA LYS A 252 -13.94 -1.61 13.66
C LYS A 252 -14.88 -1.70 12.45
N ALA A 253 -14.91 -0.66 11.62
CA ALA A 253 -15.73 -0.63 10.42
C ALA A 253 -15.26 -1.68 9.38
N VAL A 254 -13.95 -1.89 9.22
CA VAL A 254 -13.38 -2.91 8.34
C VAL A 254 -13.75 -4.32 8.82
N LEU A 255 -13.54 -4.62 10.10
CA LEU A 255 -13.81 -5.94 10.66
C LEU A 255 -15.30 -6.31 10.67
N ALA A 256 -16.19 -5.32 10.64
CA ALA A 256 -17.63 -5.52 10.54
C ALA A 256 -18.13 -5.76 9.11
N GLN A 257 -17.28 -5.58 8.07
CA GLN A 257 -17.71 -5.76 6.69
C GLN A 257 -17.82 -7.23 6.29
N PRO A 258 -18.84 -7.59 5.47
CA PRO A 258 -18.90 -8.93 4.91
C PRO A 258 -17.78 -9.14 3.89
N SER A 259 -17.29 -10.37 3.79
CA SER A 259 -16.22 -10.78 2.85
C SER A 259 -16.53 -10.42 1.38
N SER A 260 -17.82 -10.41 1.02
CA SER A 260 -18.28 -10.09 -0.34
C SER A 260 -17.84 -8.69 -0.82
N TRP A 261 -17.64 -7.73 0.08
CA TRP A 261 -17.08 -6.42 -0.30
C TRP A 261 -15.62 -6.57 -0.76
N ALA A 262 -14.81 -7.26 0.04
CA ALA A 262 -13.40 -7.52 -0.28
C ALA A 262 -13.24 -8.32 -1.58
N ASP A 263 -14.13 -9.31 -1.82
CA ASP A 263 -14.10 -10.12 -3.04
C ASP A 263 -14.37 -9.28 -4.29
N ARG A 264 -15.32 -8.35 -4.23
CA ARG A 264 -15.56 -7.39 -5.33
C ARG A 264 -14.35 -6.48 -5.59
N GLU A 265 -13.71 -5.99 -4.53
CA GLU A 265 -12.53 -5.13 -4.67
C GLU A 265 -11.32 -5.90 -5.24
N ARG A 266 -11.11 -7.16 -4.83
CA ARG A 266 -10.08 -8.05 -5.42
C ARG A 266 -10.31 -8.25 -6.91
N THR A 267 -11.55 -8.57 -7.30
CA THR A 267 -11.93 -8.75 -8.71
C THR A 267 -11.67 -7.47 -9.50
N ARG A 268 -12.12 -6.32 -9.00
CA ARG A 268 -11.89 -5.00 -9.63
C ARG A 268 -10.40 -4.68 -9.76
N ASN A 269 -9.62 -4.92 -8.72
CA ASN A 269 -8.17 -4.69 -8.79
C ASN A 269 -7.50 -5.59 -9.83
N ARG A 270 -7.88 -6.88 -9.89
CA ARG A 270 -7.35 -7.81 -10.89
C ARG A 270 -7.65 -7.34 -12.31
N GLU A 271 -8.90 -6.99 -12.62
CA GLU A 271 -9.29 -6.51 -13.95
C GLU A 271 -8.48 -5.26 -14.37
N ARG A 272 -8.29 -4.32 -13.45
CA ARG A 272 -7.50 -3.11 -13.67
C ARG A 272 -6.01 -3.41 -13.81
N ARG A 273 -5.47 -4.29 -12.97
CA ARG A 273 -4.08 -4.72 -13.07
C ARG A 273 -3.79 -5.36 -14.42
N ASP A 274 -4.70 -6.21 -14.88
CA ASP A 274 -4.60 -6.87 -16.18
C ASP A 274 -4.71 -5.85 -17.35
N ASP A 275 -5.54 -4.81 -17.21
CA ASP A 275 -5.59 -3.69 -18.17
C ASP A 275 -4.25 -2.93 -18.22
N LEU A 276 -3.73 -2.55 -17.05
CA LEU A 276 -2.43 -1.87 -16.96
C LEU A 276 -1.30 -2.73 -17.52
N PHE A 277 -1.27 -4.03 -17.17
CA PHE A 277 -0.29 -4.98 -17.67
C PHE A 277 -0.30 -5.05 -19.20
N ARG A 278 -1.46 -5.23 -19.83
CA ARG A 278 -1.60 -5.26 -21.31
C ARG A 278 -1.11 -3.97 -21.96
N ARG A 279 -1.48 -2.80 -21.41
CA ARG A 279 -1.05 -1.49 -21.93
C ARG A 279 0.46 -1.30 -21.84
N LEU A 280 1.06 -1.61 -20.71
CA LEU A 280 2.52 -1.50 -20.53
C LEU A 280 3.25 -2.50 -21.42
N SER A 281 2.79 -3.75 -21.49
CA SER A 281 3.39 -4.79 -22.34
C SER A 281 3.30 -4.49 -23.85
N SER A 282 2.35 -3.64 -24.27
CA SER A 282 2.25 -3.19 -25.67
C SER A 282 3.25 -2.11 -26.06
N LEU A 283 4.03 -1.58 -25.13
CA LEU A 283 5.02 -0.55 -25.39
C LEU A 283 6.32 -1.18 -25.98
N PRO A 284 6.99 -0.50 -26.93
CA PRO A 284 8.26 -0.99 -27.46
C PRO A 284 9.31 -1.15 -26.36
N GLY A 285 10.02 -2.27 -26.38
CA GLY A 285 11.10 -2.55 -25.42
C GLY A 285 10.64 -2.76 -23.97
N SER A 286 9.34 -3.00 -23.77
CA SER A 286 8.77 -3.21 -22.43
C SER A 286 9.14 -4.57 -21.85
N ALA A 287 9.50 -4.57 -20.58
CA ALA A 287 9.52 -5.75 -19.71
C ALA A 287 8.67 -5.45 -18.48
N VAL A 288 7.55 -6.15 -18.34
CA VAL A 288 6.59 -5.99 -17.22
C VAL A 288 6.53 -7.27 -16.43
N LEU A 289 6.74 -7.19 -15.12
CA LEU A 289 6.64 -8.38 -14.27
C LEU A 289 5.19 -8.68 -13.88
N PRO A 290 4.80 -9.96 -13.81
CA PRO A 290 3.52 -10.35 -13.26
C PRO A 290 3.43 -9.98 -11.77
N SER A 291 2.25 -9.60 -11.32
CA SER A 291 2.01 -9.15 -9.95
C SER A 291 0.68 -9.67 -9.43
N GLU A 292 0.62 -9.96 -8.14
CA GLU A 292 -0.62 -10.25 -7.42
C GLU A 292 -1.10 -9.07 -6.54
N ALA A 293 -0.30 -8.01 -6.46
CA ALA A 293 -0.62 -6.78 -5.72
C ALA A 293 -1.44 -5.78 -6.56
N ASN A 294 -1.53 -4.54 -6.09
CA ASN A 294 -2.14 -3.41 -6.79
C ASN A 294 -1.10 -2.49 -7.45
N PHE A 295 -0.02 -3.04 -7.95
CA PHE A 295 1.02 -2.33 -8.70
C PHE A 295 1.75 -3.28 -9.64
N LEU A 296 2.45 -2.71 -10.62
CA LEU A 296 3.33 -3.42 -11.55
C LEU A 296 4.73 -2.83 -11.51
N LEU A 297 5.74 -3.71 -11.53
CA LEU A 297 7.13 -3.35 -11.75
C LEU A 297 7.46 -3.58 -13.23
N PHE A 298 7.99 -2.55 -13.90
CA PHE A 298 8.29 -2.60 -15.33
C PHE A 298 9.51 -1.76 -15.68
N ARG A 299 10.11 -2.06 -16.83
CA ARG A 299 11.13 -1.22 -17.46
C ARG A 299 10.89 -1.09 -18.95
N LEU A 300 11.45 -0.06 -19.56
CA LEU A 300 11.35 0.22 -20.99
C LEU A 300 12.76 0.38 -21.57
N ALA A 301 13.18 -0.56 -22.41
CA ALA A 301 14.45 -0.45 -23.12
C ALA A 301 14.41 0.75 -24.08
N GLY A 302 15.49 1.55 -24.10
CA GLY A 302 15.55 2.76 -24.92
C GLY A 302 14.78 3.95 -24.37
N ALA A 303 14.20 3.84 -23.18
CA ALA A 303 13.58 5.00 -22.53
C ALA A 303 14.62 6.11 -22.22
N PRO A 304 14.23 7.39 -22.34
CA PRO A 304 15.14 8.49 -22.02
C PRO A 304 15.52 8.47 -20.54
N HIS A 305 16.75 8.90 -20.25
CA HIS A 305 17.21 9.02 -18.86
C HIS A 305 16.26 9.91 -18.05
N GLY A 306 15.98 9.52 -16.81
CA GLY A 306 15.08 10.26 -15.92
C GLY A 306 13.61 10.26 -16.36
N LEU A 307 13.14 9.17 -16.98
CA LEU A 307 11.78 9.05 -17.50
C LEU A 307 10.71 9.44 -16.48
N ALA A 308 10.82 9.02 -15.21
CA ALA A 308 9.86 9.38 -14.17
C ALA A 308 9.78 10.90 -13.95
N ALA A 309 10.91 11.59 -13.87
CA ALA A 309 10.95 13.06 -13.73
C ALA A 309 10.41 13.78 -14.98
N ARG A 310 10.65 13.24 -16.17
CA ARG A 310 10.11 13.77 -17.43
C ARG A 310 8.59 13.65 -17.48
N LEU A 311 8.04 12.48 -17.09
CA LEU A 311 6.60 12.26 -17.02
C LEU A 311 5.93 13.20 -16.02
N LEU A 312 6.55 13.40 -14.86
CA LEU A 312 6.06 14.33 -13.85
C LEU A 312 6.00 15.78 -14.38
N LYS A 313 7.10 16.27 -14.92
CA LYS A 313 7.20 17.67 -15.40
C LYS A 313 6.32 17.96 -16.61
N LYS A 314 6.33 17.06 -17.60
CA LYS A 314 5.59 17.28 -18.86
C LYS A 314 4.11 17.00 -18.75
N TYR A 315 3.73 15.90 -18.06
CA TYR A 315 2.35 15.40 -18.09
C TYR A 315 1.67 15.46 -16.71
N GLY A 316 2.39 15.80 -15.63
CA GLY A 316 1.85 15.70 -14.27
C GLY A 316 1.63 14.26 -13.81
N ILE A 317 2.35 13.30 -14.40
CA ILE A 317 2.24 11.87 -14.06
C ILE A 317 3.42 11.47 -13.19
N ALA A 318 3.15 11.09 -11.95
CA ALA A 318 4.16 10.60 -11.02
C ALA A 318 4.26 9.07 -11.09
N LEU A 319 5.46 8.56 -11.34
CA LEU A 319 5.81 7.14 -11.23
C LEU A 319 6.87 6.95 -10.15
N ARG A 320 6.90 5.76 -9.55
CA ARG A 320 7.96 5.40 -8.61
C ARG A 320 9.21 4.95 -9.37
N ASP A 321 10.26 5.76 -9.35
CA ASP A 321 11.59 5.36 -9.79
C ASP A 321 12.20 4.40 -8.76
N CYS A 322 12.56 3.21 -9.19
CA CYS A 322 13.08 2.15 -8.33
C CYS A 322 14.62 2.09 -8.28
N SER A 323 15.32 3.09 -8.83
CA SER A 323 16.80 3.13 -8.84
C SER A 323 17.44 3.20 -7.45
N ASN A 324 16.69 3.57 -6.43
CA ASN A 324 17.14 3.58 -5.04
C ASN A 324 16.92 2.25 -4.29
N TYR A 325 16.38 1.23 -4.95
CA TYR A 325 16.29 -0.10 -4.36
C TYR A 325 17.59 -0.88 -4.64
N PRO A 326 18.19 -1.50 -3.61
CA PRO A 326 19.34 -2.38 -3.82
C PRO A 326 19.03 -3.47 -4.86
N GLY A 327 19.88 -3.59 -5.87
CA GLY A 327 19.69 -4.52 -6.98
C GLY A 327 18.96 -3.96 -8.21
N LEU A 328 18.41 -2.74 -8.13
CA LEU A 328 17.72 -2.05 -9.24
C LEU A 328 18.42 -0.75 -9.69
N GLU A 329 19.59 -0.43 -9.14
CA GLU A 329 20.23 0.90 -9.23
C GLU A 329 20.49 1.40 -10.66
N THR A 330 20.78 0.49 -11.59
CA THR A 330 21.13 0.83 -12.98
C THR A 330 20.16 0.30 -14.02
N SER A 331 19.09 -0.37 -13.61
CA SER A 331 18.25 -1.18 -14.49
C SER A 331 17.04 -0.44 -15.08
N GLY A 332 16.79 0.81 -14.67
CA GLY A 332 15.67 1.63 -15.19
C GLY A 332 14.28 1.10 -14.83
N TRP A 333 14.17 0.34 -13.73
CA TRP A 333 12.91 -0.18 -13.25
C TRP A 333 12.05 0.93 -12.65
N LEU A 334 10.78 0.92 -13.03
CA LEU A 334 9.73 1.80 -12.54
C LEU A 334 8.61 0.97 -11.94
N ARG A 335 7.97 1.46 -10.88
CA ARG A 335 6.76 0.86 -10.33
C ARG A 335 5.58 1.78 -10.54
N SER A 336 4.48 1.23 -11.06
CA SER A 336 3.20 1.91 -11.26
C SER A 336 2.13 1.30 -10.37
N GLY A 337 1.45 2.08 -9.56
CA GLY A 337 0.22 1.67 -8.90
C GLY A 337 -0.90 1.41 -9.93
N VAL A 338 -1.78 0.47 -9.61
CA VAL A 338 -2.99 0.19 -10.39
C VAL A 338 -4.02 1.29 -10.10
N ARG A 339 -4.53 1.92 -11.17
CA ARG A 339 -5.53 2.98 -11.10
C ARG A 339 -6.73 2.66 -12.00
N THR A 340 -7.48 3.66 -12.46
CA THR A 340 -8.59 3.42 -13.38
C THR A 340 -8.11 3.16 -14.82
N PRO A 341 -8.90 2.47 -15.66
CA PRO A 341 -8.54 2.23 -17.06
C PRO A 341 -8.30 3.51 -17.87
N GLU A 342 -9.03 4.59 -17.55
CA GLU A 342 -8.86 5.91 -18.17
C GLU A 342 -7.49 6.51 -17.81
N GLU A 343 -7.10 6.41 -16.54
CA GLU A 343 -5.79 6.88 -16.07
C GLU A 343 -4.66 6.04 -16.64
N HIS A 344 -4.85 4.71 -16.78
CA HIS A 344 -3.90 3.82 -17.47
C HIS A 344 -3.69 4.20 -18.93
N ALA A 345 -4.76 4.62 -19.64
CA ALA A 345 -4.65 5.09 -21.01
C ALA A 345 -3.76 6.35 -21.11
N LEU A 346 -3.94 7.30 -20.19
CA LEU A 346 -3.12 8.52 -20.12
C LEU A 346 -1.64 8.19 -19.85
N LEU A 347 -1.36 7.28 -18.91
CA LEU A 347 0.00 6.81 -18.65
C LEU A 347 0.63 6.18 -19.88
N ALA A 348 -0.08 5.26 -20.55
CA ALA A 348 0.43 4.57 -21.73
C ALA A 348 0.69 5.52 -22.91
N GLU A 349 -0.15 6.53 -23.09
CA GLU A 349 0.04 7.57 -24.12
C GLU A 349 1.27 8.43 -23.81
N ALA A 350 1.45 8.88 -22.57
CA ALA A 350 2.62 9.64 -22.15
C ALA A 350 3.92 8.86 -22.34
N LEU A 351 3.92 7.58 -21.98
CA LEU A 351 5.07 6.69 -22.18
C LEU A 351 5.40 6.51 -23.67
N ARG A 352 4.42 6.30 -24.55
CA ARG A 352 4.62 6.23 -26.01
C ARG A 352 5.23 7.53 -26.56
N ALA A 353 4.73 8.68 -26.13
CA ALA A 353 5.25 9.98 -26.57
C ALA A 353 6.71 10.18 -26.16
N GLU A 354 7.10 9.78 -24.94
CA GLU A 354 8.49 9.86 -24.48
C GLU A 354 9.41 8.88 -25.22
N LEU A 355 8.94 7.67 -25.53
CA LEU A 355 9.71 6.68 -26.31
C LEU A 355 9.89 7.10 -27.77
N ALA A 356 8.90 7.76 -28.39
CA ALA A 356 8.97 8.26 -29.75
C ALA A 356 9.84 9.52 -29.91
N GLY A 357 10.33 10.10 -28.83
CA GLY A 357 11.07 11.39 -28.84
C GLY A 357 10.20 12.59 -29.23
N ASN A 358 8.89 12.40 -29.36
CA ASN A 358 7.93 13.43 -29.71
C ASN A 358 7.68 14.36 -28.51
N GLY A 359 7.64 15.66 -28.76
CA GLY A 359 7.24 16.63 -27.76
C GLY A 359 5.79 16.39 -27.28
N PRO A 360 5.36 17.01 -26.17
CA PRO A 360 4.07 16.74 -25.57
C PRO A 360 2.91 17.04 -26.52
N SER A 361 2.16 16.02 -26.92
CA SER A 361 0.74 16.22 -27.14
C SER A 361 0.13 16.55 -25.76
N ILE A 362 -0.64 17.64 -25.67
CA ILE A 362 -1.23 18.04 -24.40
C ILE A 362 -2.20 16.94 -23.97
N ILE A 363 -1.77 16.05 -23.06
CA ILE A 363 -2.66 15.10 -22.40
C ILE A 363 -3.53 15.93 -21.45
N ARG A 364 -4.67 16.38 -21.96
CA ARG A 364 -5.68 17.04 -21.11
C ARG A 364 -6.46 15.95 -20.39
N LYS A 365 -6.44 16.00 -19.06
CA LYS A 365 -7.46 15.30 -18.27
C LYS A 365 -8.82 15.73 -18.81
N ALA A 366 -9.68 14.78 -19.22
CA ALA A 366 -11.01 15.12 -19.69
C ALA A 366 -11.67 16.02 -18.62
N PRO A 367 -12.26 17.16 -19.00
CA PRO A 367 -12.91 18.02 -18.04
C PRO A 367 -13.99 17.20 -17.33
N LYS A 368 -13.97 17.22 -15.99
CA LYS A 368 -15.03 16.56 -15.22
C LYS A 368 -16.35 17.22 -15.61
N PRO A 369 -17.41 16.46 -15.92
CA PRO A 369 -18.68 17.04 -16.24
C PRO A 369 -19.15 17.93 -15.09
N ALA A 370 -19.55 19.15 -15.39
CA ALA A 370 -20.02 20.12 -14.43
C ALA A 370 -21.43 20.59 -14.82
N LEU A 371 -22.33 20.60 -13.83
CA LEU A 371 -23.67 21.15 -14.00
C LEU A 371 -23.76 22.47 -13.25
N MET A 372 -24.10 23.55 -13.95
CA MET A 372 -24.30 24.86 -13.34
C MET A 372 -25.82 25.09 -13.15
N ILE A 373 -26.22 25.44 -11.93
CA ILE A 373 -27.60 25.82 -11.60
C ILE A 373 -27.63 27.33 -11.43
N GLN A 374 -28.36 27.99 -12.36
CA GLN A 374 -28.58 29.44 -12.34
C GLN A 374 -30.00 29.77 -11.93
N GLY A 375 -30.22 30.91 -11.32
CA GLY A 375 -31.52 31.45 -10.98
C GLY A 375 -31.52 32.95 -11.10
N THR A 376 -32.69 33.54 -11.40
CA THR A 376 -32.86 34.97 -11.68
C THR A 376 -32.82 35.86 -10.45
N CYS A 377 -32.90 35.29 -9.24
CA CYS A 377 -32.86 36.04 -7.99
C CYS A 377 -32.22 35.21 -6.85
N SER A 378 -31.97 35.82 -5.71
CA SER A 378 -31.31 35.20 -4.55
C SER A 378 -32.19 34.08 -4.03
N ASP A 379 -33.32 34.04 -3.69
CA ASP A 379 -34.07 32.97 -3.03
C ASP A 379 -34.80 31.99 -4.00
N ALA A 380 -34.31 31.84 -5.21
CA ALA A 380 -34.89 30.97 -6.25
C ALA A 380 -34.72 29.45 -6.01
N GLY A 381 -34.41 29.00 -4.79
CA GLY A 381 -34.30 27.56 -4.47
C GLY A 381 -33.06 26.84 -5.03
N LYS A 382 -32.09 27.56 -5.59
CA LYS A 382 -30.87 27.00 -6.21
C LYS A 382 -30.14 26.02 -5.30
N SER A 383 -29.96 26.36 -4.01
CA SER A 383 -29.26 25.52 -3.03
C SER A 383 -30.00 24.22 -2.76
N VAL A 384 -31.32 24.25 -2.68
CA VAL A 384 -32.16 23.05 -2.50
C VAL A 384 -32.08 22.14 -3.71
N LEU A 385 -32.19 22.71 -4.90
CA LEU A 385 -32.08 21.95 -6.16
C LEU A 385 -30.67 21.34 -6.32
N THR A 386 -29.64 22.10 -6.00
CA THR A 386 -28.25 21.60 -6.02
C THR A 386 -28.08 20.41 -5.06
N ALA A 387 -28.59 20.50 -3.83
CA ALA A 387 -28.52 19.42 -2.87
C ALA A 387 -29.27 18.17 -3.33
N ALA A 388 -30.48 18.35 -3.92
CA ALA A 388 -31.26 17.25 -4.46
C ALA A 388 -30.55 16.56 -5.62
N LEU A 389 -30.01 17.31 -6.58
CA LEU A 389 -29.24 16.74 -7.71
C LEU A 389 -27.95 16.06 -7.26
N CYS A 390 -27.23 16.62 -6.29
CA CYS A 390 -26.06 15.96 -5.70
C CYS A 390 -26.44 14.60 -5.11
N ARG A 391 -27.58 14.51 -4.41
CA ARG A 391 -28.07 13.25 -3.84
C ARG A 391 -28.46 12.23 -4.91
N ILE A 392 -29.13 12.64 -5.96
CA ILE A 392 -29.51 11.77 -7.09
C ILE A 392 -28.26 11.22 -7.77
N PHE A 393 -27.31 12.09 -8.15
CA PHE A 393 -26.07 11.65 -8.81
C PHE A 393 -25.22 10.76 -7.92
N LEU A 394 -25.22 10.99 -6.60
CA LEU A 394 -24.52 10.11 -5.64
C LEU A 394 -25.18 8.72 -5.61
N GLN A 395 -26.52 8.64 -5.64
CA GLN A 395 -27.26 7.37 -5.70
C GLN A 395 -27.03 6.62 -7.01
N ASP A 396 -26.81 7.35 -8.11
CA ASP A 396 -26.47 6.80 -9.42
C ASP A 396 -24.96 6.43 -9.54
N GLY A 397 -24.19 6.54 -8.44
CA GLY A 397 -22.79 6.13 -8.38
C GLY A 397 -21.77 7.18 -8.83
N TYR A 398 -22.19 8.42 -9.03
CA TYR A 398 -21.27 9.52 -9.36
C TYR A 398 -20.65 10.13 -8.10
N HIS A 399 -19.36 10.48 -8.16
CA HIS A 399 -18.74 11.33 -7.15
C HIS A 399 -19.08 12.80 -7.40
N VAL A 400 -19.86 13.39 -6.52
CA VAL A 400 -20.39 14.75 -6.68
C VAL A 400 -19.78 15.68 -5.65
N ALA A 401 -19.30 16.86 -6.12
CA ALA A 401 -18.83 17.92 -5.27
C ALA A 401 -19.68 19.18 -5.51
N PRO A 402 -20.54 19.61 -4.57
CA PRO A 402 -21.26 20.86 -4.71
C PRO A 402 -20.30 22.04 -4.52
N PHE A 403 -20.40 23.02 -5.38
CA PHE A 403 -19.67 24.27 -5.26
C PHE A 403 -20.63 25.45 -5.33
N LYS A 404 -20.52 26.38 -4.36
CA LYS A 404 -21.25 27.64 -4.36
C LYS A 404 -20.25 28.78 -4.36
N ALA A 405 -20.22 29.58 -5.40
CA ALA A 405 -19.52 30.85 -5.37
C ALA A 405 -20.21 31.77 -4.34
N GLN A 406 -19.45 32.41 -3.48
CA GLN A 406 -19.97 33.43 -2.59
C GLN A 406 -20.53 34.59 -3.41
N ASN A 407 -21.69 35.11 -2.99
CA ASN A 407 -22.19 36.40 -3.43
C ASN A 407 -21.37 37.51 -2.78
#